data_e3f2102d7c4657a98ca96b3b1f9856f1
#
_entry.id   e3f2102d7c4657a98ca96b3b1f9856f1
#
_cell.length_a   1.000
_cell.length_b   1.000
_cell.length_c   1.000
_cell.angle_alpha   90.00
_cell.angle_beta   90.00
_cell.angle_gamma   90.00
#
_symmetry.space_group_name_H-M   'P 1'
#
loop_
_entity.id
_entity.type
_entity.pdbx_description
1 polymer ?
#
loop_
_entity_poly.entity_id
_entity_poly.type
_entity_poly.pdbx_seq_one_letter_code
_entity_poly.pdbx_strand_id
1 'polypeptide(L)'
;MIMMKRIRLYSTAMVMLMTVNCIIAQNVRTEKSKATLVWADEFDGTGLPDTSKWGYEVGFVRNKEKQYYTLERTQNVRQEAGNLVIESLKEDFQGANYTSGSINTLDKKSFEGDIRIDVSAKLPQGKGIWPAIWMMGANINQVGWPKCGELDIMEFVGHTPGKVFGTLHWWDSSTAQEDKHLSKGNGLMISDLHIAFHVYSLERKGKTISLFIDGKNLLTFAAPATAYEKTFTGPLYLLLNTAVGGSWGGDIDDSIFPQKFLIDYVRVYNL
;
A
#
# COMPACT_ATOMS: atom_id res chain seq x y z
N MET A 1 69.23 39.79 -64.99
CA MET A 1 68.94 40.94 -64.08
C MET A 1 67.41 40.95 -63.94
N ILE A 2 66.93 40.27 -62.87
CA ILE A 2 65.52 39.87 -62.73
C ILE A 2 64.89 40.78 -61.65
N MET A 3 63.90 41.56 -62.10
CA MET A 3 63.14 42.47 -61.26
C MET A 3 62.02 41.70 -60.49
N MET A 4 62.16 41.65 -59.19
CA MET A 4 61.10 41.06 -58.31
C MET A 4 59.99 42.13 -58.13
N LYS A 5 58.77 41.79 -58.63
CA LYS A 5 57.54 42.54 -58.28
C LYS A 5 57.01 42.07 -56.96
N ARG A 6 56.87 42.96 -56.01
CA ARG A 6 56.17 42.74 -54.75
C ARG A 6 54.65 42.78 -54.99
N ILE A 7 54.00 41.69 -54.69
CA ILE A 7 52.53 41.56 -54.64
C ILE A 7 52.08 41.92 -53.23
N ARG A 8 51.28 43.01 -53.07
CA ARG A 8 50.61 43.35 -51.85
C ARG A 8 49.29 42.52 -51.77
N LEU A 9 49.18 41.58 -50.81
CA LEU A 9 47.91 40.96 -50.45
C LEU A 9 47.11 41.92 -49.52
N TYR A 10 45.94 42.32 -49.97
CA TYR A 10 44.94 42.95 -49.12
C TYR A 10 44.17 41.86 -48.47
N SER A 11 44.33 41.72 -47.16
CA SER A 11 43.52 40.82 -46.33
C SER A 11 42.19 41.50 -46.03
N THR A 12 41.14 41.09 -46.70
CA THR A 12 39.76 41.51 -46.38
C THR A 12 39.31 40.65 -45.22
N ALA A 13 39.29 41.19 -43.99
CA ALA A 13 38.73 40.57 -42.84
C ALA A 13 37.18 40.54 -42.95
N MET A 14 36.62 39.42 -43.32
CA MET A 14 35.16 39.16 -43.29
C MET A 14 34.75 38.89 -41.85
N VAL A 15 34.20 39.90 -41.18
CA VAL A 15 33.60 39.75 -39.85
C VAL A 15 32.32 38.98 -40.01
N MET A 16 32.39 37.70 -39.76
CA MET A 16 31.21 36.82 -39.67
C MET A 16 30.55 37.02 -38.30
N LEU A 17 29.47 37.80 -38.27
CA LEU A 17 28.62 37.96 -37.10
C LEU A 17 27.91 36.62 -36.84
N MET A 18 28.48 35.77 -36.01
CA MET A 18 27.76 34.61 -35.45
C MET A 18 26.80 35.12 -34.38
N THR A 19 25.54 35.25 -34.73
CA THR A 19 24.44 35.34 -33.75
C THR A 19 24.36 34.03 -33.00
N VAL A 20 24.97 33.98 -31.82
CA VAL A 20 24.76 32.88 -30.86
C VAL A 20 23.35 33.01 -30.34
N ASN A 21 22.42 32.26 -30.93
CA ASN A 21 21.13 32.00 -30.31
C ASN A 21 21.36 31.20 -29.05
N CYS A 22 21.50 31.87 -27.91
CA CYS A 22 21.51 31.28 -26.60
C CYS A 22 20.09 30.78 -26.34
N ILE A 23 19.79 29.54 -26.73
CA ILE A 23 18.60 28.83 -26.27
C ILE A 23 18.83 28.59 -24.78
N ILE A 24 18.27 29.46 -23.95
CA ILE A 24 18.11 29.20 -22.51
C ILE A 24 17.12 28.06 -22.42
N ALA A 25 17.65 26.85 -22.42
CA ALA A 25 16.91 25.70 -21.94
C ALA A 25 16.60 26.01 -20.46
N GLN A 26 15.40 26.52 -20.20
CA GLN A 26 14.86 26.54 -18.86
C GLN A 26 14.77 25.10 -18.41
N ASN A 27 15.80 24.64 -17.68
CA ASN A 27 15.71 23.49 -16.83
C ASN A 27 14.62 23.82 -15.81
N VAL A 28 13.38 23.52 -16.15
CA VAL A 28 12.32 23.32 -15.16
C VAL A 28 12.79 22.10 -14.36
N ARG A 29 13.63 22.35 -13.35
CA ARG A 29 13.77 21.44 -12.25
C ARG A 29 12.36 21.35 -11.67
N THR A 30 11.61 20.32 -12.06
CA THR A 30 10.53 19.83 -11.24
C THR A 30 11.19 19.46 -9.91
N GLU A 31 11.12 20.36 -8.95
CA GLU A 31 11.46 20.02 -7.57
C GLU A 31 10.58 18.80 -7.28
N LYS A 32 11.24 17.65 -7.12
CA LYS A 32 10.59 16.45 -6.65
C LYS A 32 10.09 16.82 -5.26
N SER A 33 8.80 17.10 -5.12
CA SER A 33 8.19 17.44 -3.83
C SER A 33 8.73 16.44 -2.81
N LYS A 34 9.42 16.96 -1.80
CA LYS A 34 10.02 16.12 -0.78
C LYS A 34 8.87 15.56 0.05
N ALA A 35 8.66 14.25 -0.03
CA ALA A 35 7.64 13.58 0.76
C ALA A 35 7.76 13.97 2.24
N THR A 36 6.67 14.46 2.84
CA THR A 36 6.64 14.93 4.22
C THR A 36 5.89 13.92 5.09
N LEU A 37 6.54 13.38 6.12
CA LEU A 37 5.91 12.50 7.09
C LEU A 37 4.78 13.26 7.82
N VAL A 38 3.54 12.75 7.74
CA VAL A 38 2.36 13.39 8.34
C VAL A 38 1.71 12.54 9.43
N TRP A 39 1.98 11.24 9.45
CA TRP A 39 1.51 10.33 10.48
C TRP A 39 2.41 9.09 10.53
N ALA A 40 2.61 8.55 11.75
CA ALA A 40 3.35 7.31 11.93
C ALA A 40 2.90 6.57 13.19
N ASP A 41 3.14 5.27 13.19
CA ASP A 41 3.23 4.44 14.37
C ASP A 41 4.42 3.49 14.22
N GLU A 42 5.39 3.63 15.13
CA GLU A 42 6.63 2.84 15.17
C GLU A 42 6.51 1.63 16.10
N PHE A 43 5.36 1.49 16.78
CA PHE A 43 5.04 0.39 17.71
C PHE A 43 6.09 0.14 18.80
N ASP A 44 6.77 1.20 19.26
CA ASP A 44 7.81 1.15 20.31
C ASP A 44 7.25 0.91 21.73
N GLY A 45 5.93 0.82 21.85
CA GLY A 45 5.25 0.61 23.12
C GLY A 45 5.25 -0.85 23.58
N THR A 46 4.49 -1.12 24.63
CA THR A 46 4.19 -2.46 25.14
C THR A 46 2.70 -2.61 25.47
N GLY A 47 2.18 -3.82 25.33
CA GLY A 47 0.76 -4.10 25.57
C GLY A 47 -0.12 -3.71 24.38
N LEU A 48 -1.29 -3.16 24.63
CA LEU A 48 -2.23 -2.80 23.56
C LEU A 48 -1.71 -1.62 22.73
N PRO A 49 -2.00 -1.57 21.42
CA PRO A 49 -1.71 -0.39 20.59
C PRO A 49 -2.49 0.83 21.08
N ASP A 50 -1.97 2.03 20.71
CA ASP A 50 -2.55 3.31 21.10
C ASP A 50 -3.99 3.46 20.57
N THR A 51 -4.96 3.51 21.48
CA THR A 51 -6.40 3.61 21.16
C THR A 51 -6.79 4.96 20.55
N SER A 52 -5.91 5.97 20.62
CA SER A 52 -6.10 7.22 19.88
C SER A 52 -5.81 7.10 18.39
N LYS A 53 -5.00 6.09 18.00
CA LYS A 53 -4.62 5.80 16.62
C LYS A 53 -5.42 4.63 16.03
N TRP A 54 -5.74 3.62 16.86
CA TRP A 54 -6.28 2.35 16.40
C TRP A 54 -7.62 2.01 17.08
N GLY A 55 -8.57 1.56 16.26
CA GLY A 55 -9.78 0.86 16.67
C GLY A 55 -9.68 -0.62 16.31
N TYR A 56 -10.73 -1.39 16.62
CA TYR A 56 -10.77 -2.83 16.40
C TYR A 56 -12.00 -3.23 15.58
N GLU A 57 -11.86 -4.26 14.75
CA GLU A 57 -12.99 -5.05 14.30
C GLU A 57 -13.18 -6.21 15.27
N VAL A 58 -14.44 -6.61 15.53
CA VAL A 58 -14.77 -7.61 16.54
C VAL A 58 -15.74 -8.64 15.96
N GLY A 59 -15.51 -9.91 16.26
CA GLY A 59 -16.37 -11.01 15.87
C GLY A 59 -16.06 -11.60 14.49
N PHE A 60 -17.08 -12.19 13.89
CA PHE A 60 -17.04 -12.70 12.51
C PHE A 60 -17.42 -11.56 11.56
N VAL A 61 -16.48 -11.02 10.82
CA VAL A 61 -16.69 -9.74 10.10
C VAL A 61 -17.04 -9.95 8.61
N ARG A 62 -16.28 -10.77 7.89
CA ARG A 62 -16.42 -10.91 6.42
C ARG A 62 -15.97 -12.27 5.89
N ASN A 63 -16.15 -12.51 4.59
CA ASN A 63 -15.53 -13.56 3.77
C ASN A 63 -15.69 -14.99 4.28
N LYS A 64 -16.65 -15.29 5.19
CA LYS A 64 -16.83 -16.60 5.83
C LYS A 64 -15.56 -17.07 6.56
N GLU A 65 -14.74 -16.13 7.00
CA GLU A 65 -13.53 -16.37 7.78
C GLU A 65 -13.85 -17.11 9.07
N LYS A 66 -12.90 -17.87 9.62
CA LYS A 66 -13.13 -18.81 10.72
C LYS A 66 -12.69 -18.29 12.08
N GLN A 67 -11.88 -17.23 12.12
CA GLN A 67 -11.47 -16.61 13.38
C GLN A 67 -12.55 -15.70 13.93
N TYR A 68 -12.55 -15.55 15.25
CA TYR A 68 -13.16 -14.44 15.94
C TYR A 68 -12.10 -13.33 16.10
N TYR A 69 -12.31 -12.14 15.57
CA TYR A 69 -11.47 -10.98 15.87
C TYR A 69 -11.78 -10.48 17.26
N THR A 70 -10.76 -10.36 18.10
CA THR A 70 -10.93 -10.02 19.51
C THR A 70 -10.78 -8.54 19.77
N LEU A 71 -11.52 -8.03 20.77
CA LEU A 71 -11.40 -6.67 21.24
C LEU A 71 -10.30 -6.58 22.33
N GLU A 72 -9.33 -5.72 22.15
CA GLU A 72 -8.33 -5.33 23.17
C GLU A 72 -7.72 -6.52 23.94
N ARG A 73 -7.43 -7.60 23.22
CA ARG A 73 -6.87 -8.81 23.80
C ARG A 73 -5.40 -8.96 23.41
N THR A 74 -4.50 -8.82 24.39
CA THR A 74 -3.04 -8.84 24.17
C THR A 74 -2.50 -10.17 23.60
N GLN A 75 -3.24 -11.27 23.74
CA GLN A 75 -2.91 -12.53 23.09
C GLN A 75 -3.01 -12.43 21.55
N ASN A 76 -3.92 -11.61 21.04
CA ASN A 76 -4.13 -11.48 19.60
C ASN A 76 -3.55 -10.20 19.00
N VAL A 77 -3.55 -9.09 19.77
CA VAL A 77 -2.98 -7.80 19.29
C VAL A 77 -2.20 -7.14 20.41
N ARG A 78 -0.92 -6.88 20.16
CA ARG A 78 -0.04 -6.21 21.14
C ARG A 78 1.16 -5.55 20.48
N GLN A 79 1.71 -4.58 21.18
CA GLN A 79 3.06 -4.08 20.92
C GLN A 79 4.06 -4.89 21.74
N GLU A 80 5.06 -5.43 21.09
CA GLU A 80 6.09 -6.29 21.71
C GLU A 80 7.41 -6.18 20.93
N ALA A 81 8.49 -5.86 21.61
CA ALA A 81 9.85 -5.79 21.05
C ALA A 81 9.95 -4.89 19.79
N GLY A 82 9.33 -3.69 19.83
CA GLY A 82 9.35 -2.73 18.72
C GLY A 82 8.49 -3.14 17.52
N ASN A 83 7.49 -3.98 17.72
CA ASN A 83 6.57 -4.40 16.68
C ASN A 83 5.12 -4.40 17.17
N LEU A 84 4.19 -4.14 16.26
CA LEU A 84 2.83 -4.63 16.41
C LEU A 84 2.80 -6.11 16.06
N VAL A 85 2.29 -6.92 16.95
CA VAL A 85 2.08 -8.36 16.77
C VAL A 85 0.59 -8.62 16.62
N ILE A 86 0.17 -9.13 15.47
CA ILE A 86 -1.16 -9.71 15.28
C ILE A 86 -0.98 -11.23 15.30
N GLU A 87 -1.49 -11.89 16.34
CA GLU A 87 -1.30 -13.32 16.54
C GLU A 87 -2.61 -14.07 16.36
N SER A 88 -2.58 -15.04 15.44
CA SER A 88 -3.69 -15.96 15.22
C SER A 88 -3.45 -17.22 16.05
N LEU A 89 -4.48 -17.61 16.82
CA LEU A 89 -4.45 -18.76 17.72
C LEU A 89 -5.51 -19.78 17.32
N LYS A 90 -5.20 -21.06 17.55
CA LYS A 90 -6.20 -22.12 17.56
C LYS A 90 -6.70 -22.31 18.98
N GLU A 91 -7.90 -21.88 19.25
CA GLU A 91 -8.55 -21.97 20.57
C GLU A 91 -10.07 -21.79 20.42
N ASP A 92 -10.83 -22.37 21.36
CA ASP A 92 -12.26 -22.15 21.42
C ASP A 92 -12.57 -20.80 22.07
N PHE A 93 -13.19 -19.91 21.32
CA PHE A 93 -13.52 -18.56 21.79
C PHE A 93 -14.80 -18.04 21.11
N GLN A 94 -15.84 -17.71 21.89
CA GLN A 94 -17.10 -17.12 21.40
C GLN A 94 -17.73 -17.87 20.20
N GLY A 95 -17.63 -19.22 20.22
CA GLY A 95 -18.16 -20.07 19.15
C GLY A 95 -17.26 -20.22 17.91
N ALA A 96 -16.06 -19.63 17.92
CA ALA A 96 -15.03 -19.86 16.93
C ALA A 96 -13.98 -20.85 17.45
N ASN A 97 -13.30 -21.55 16.53
CA ASN A 97 -12.17 -22.42 16.86
C ASN A 97 -10.81 -21.71 16.68
N TYR A 98 -10.85 -20.46 16.29
CA TYR A 98 -9.66 -19.62 16.07
C TYR A 98 -9.94 -18.21 16.54
N THR A 99 -8.90 -17.55 17.08
CA THR A 99 -8.91 -16.11 17.34
C THR A 99 -7.82 -15.42 16.55
N SER A 100 -8.02 -14.14 16.26
CA SER A 100 -7.03 -13.28 15.61
C SER A 100 -7.29 -11.82 15.94
N GLY A 101 -6.52 -10.93 15.33
CA GLY A 101 -6.66 -9.48 15.45
C GLY A 101 -6.96 -8.78 14.15
N SER A 102 -7.77 -7.74 14.23
CA SER A 102 -7.98 -6.76 13.18
C SER A 102 -8.05 -5.38 13.80
N ILE A 103 -7.12 -4.49 13.42
CA ILE A 103 -7.10 -3.09 13.87
C ILE A 103 -7.21 -2.16 12.67
N ASN A 104 -7.74 -0.98 12.90
CA ASN A 104 -7.97 0.00 11.85
C ASN A 104 -7.87 1.44 12.37
N THR A 105 -7.75 2.38 11.44
CA THR A 105 -7.75 3.82 11.76
C THR A 105 -9.10 4.50 11.50
N LEU A 106 -10.20 3.75 11.27
CA LEU A 106 -11.54 4.32 11.06
C LEU A 106 -11.94 5.15 12.29
N ASP A 107 -12.51 6.34 12.07
CA ASP A 107 -12.90 7.31 13.10
C ASP A 107 -11.74 7.82 14.01
N LYS A 108 -10.50 7.41 13.70
CA LYS A 108 -9.27 7.88 14.36
C LYS A 108 -8.46 8.77 13.44
N LYS A 109 -8.08 8.23 12.27
CA LYS A 109 -7.31 8.93 11.25
C LYS A 109 -7.65 8.43 9.87
N SER A 110 -7.96 9.34 8.97
CA SER A 110 -8.04 9.07 7.52
C SER A 110 -7.02 9.91 6.77
N PHE A 111 -6.67 9.45 5.56
CA PHE A 111 -5.63 10.00 4.73
C PHE A 111 -6.20 10.38 3.37
N GLU A 112 -5.92 11.59 2.88
CA GLU A 112 -6.46 12.12 1.63
C GLU A 112 -5.40 12.81 0.78
N GLY A 113 -5.71 13.13 -0.48
CA GLY A 113 -4.81 13.80 -1.42
C GLY A 113 -3.72 12.87 -1.96
N ASP A 114 -2.61 13.46 -2.39
CA ASP A 114 -1.45 12.73 -2.87
C ASP A 114 -0.65 12.22 -1.67
N ILE A 115 -0.67 10.91 -1.46
CA ILE A 115 -0.08 10.27 -0.29
C ILE A 115 0.79 9.08 -0.68
N ARG A 116 1.77 8.79 0.17
CA ARG A 116 2.48 7.53 0.22
C ARG A 116 2.30 6.90 1.60
N ILE A 117 2.05 5.60 1.64
CA ILE A 117 1.99 4.79 2.85
C ILE A 117 3.05 3.71 2.72
N ASP A 118 3.89 3.59 3.74
CA ASP A 118 4.89 2.53 3.89
C ASP A 118 4.58 1.72 5.14
N VAL A 119 4.49 0.41 5.01
CA VAL A 119 4.33 -0.54 6.11
C VAL A 119 5.46 -1.56 6.05
N SER A 120 6.32 -1.58 7.07
CA SER A 120 7.36 -2.60 7.23
C SER A 120 6.76 -3.78 7.98
N ALA A 121 6.75 -4.96 7.36
CA ALA A 121 6.12 -6.12 7.97
C ALA A 121 6.76 -7.44 7.56
N LYS A 122 6.68 -8.43 8.48
CA LYS A 122 7.06 -9.82 8.26
C LYS A 122 5.81 -10.70 8.41
N LEU A 123 5.54 -11.48 7.36
CA LEU A 123 4.29 -12.21 7.23
C LEU A 123 4.30 -13.54 8.00
N PRO A 124 3.14 -14.01 8.48
CA PRO A 124 2.95 -15.38 8.93
C PRO A 124 3.03 -16.36 7.75
N GLN A 125 3.03 -17.66 8.03
CA GLN A 125 3.04 -18.72 7.01
C GLN A 125 2.09 -19.85 7.34
N GLY A 126 1.84 -20.69 6.35
CA GLY A 126 1.07 -21.92 6.54
C GLY A 126 -0.34 -21.85 5.96
N LYS A 127 -0.86 -23.02 5.62
CA LYS A 127 -2.14 -23.18 4.92
C LYS A 127 -3.31 -22.70 5.78
N GLY A 128 -4.13 -21.83 5.24
CA GLY A 128 -5.29 -21.24 5.91
C GLY A 128 -5.04 -19.88 6.52
N ILE A 129 -3.79 -19.36 6.53
CA ILE A 129 -3.51 -18.00 7.02
C ILE A 129 -3.67 -16.96 5.91
N TRP A 130 -4.25 -15.80 6.23
CA TRP A 130 -4.52 -14.72 5.28
C TRP A 130 -4.34 -13.34 5.95
N PRO A 131 -3.09 -12.85 6.07
CA PRO A 131 -2.80 -11.50 6.53
C PRO A 131 -3.05 -10.46 5.43
N ALA A 132 -3.44 -9.25 5.83
CA ALA A 132 -3.65 -8.12 4.94
C ALA A 132 -3.18 -6.79 5.54
N ILE A 133 -2.64 -5.93 4.65
CA ILE A 133 -2.39 -4.50 4.83
C ILE A 133 -3.22 -3.82 3.75
N TRP A 134 -4.25 -3.08 4.11
CA TRP A 134 -5.21 -2.58 3.16
C TRP A 134 -5.92 -1.32 3.61
N MET A 135 -6.63 -0.67 2.72
CA MET A 135 -7.37 0.54 2.99
C MET A 135 -8.77 0.49 2.40
N MET A 136 -9.68 1.18 3.06
CA MET A 136 -11.01 1.46 2.52
C MET A 136 -11.37 2.94 2.61
N GLY A 137 -12.32 3.36 1.81
CA GLY A 137 -12.89 4.71 1.90
C GLY A 137 -13.55 4.95 3.26
N ALA A 138 -13.20 6.08 3.92
CA ALA A 138 -13.74 6.44 5.23
C ALA A 138 -15.27 6.69 5.20
N ASN A 139 -15.87 6.77 4.01
CA ASN A 139 -17.31 6.88 3.80
C ASN A 139 -18.04 5.52 3.75
N ILE A 140 -17.39 4.42 4.15
CA ILE A 140 -17.93 3.05 4.10
C ILE A 140 -19.33 2.95 4.70
N ASN A 141 -19.57 3.59 5.85
CA ASN A 141 -20.85 3.56 6.54
C ASN A 141 -21.99 4.28 5.78
N GLN A 142 -21.64 5.15 4.81
CA GLN A 142 -22.63 5.91 4.02
C GLN A 142 -22.94 5.24 2.68
N VAL A 143 -21.90 4.71 2.01
CA VAL A 143 -22.05 4.21 0.64
C VAL A 143 -21.93 2.70 0.51
N GLY A 144 -21.35 2.03 1.50
CA GLY A 144 -21.08 0.60 1.51
C GLY A 144 -19.96 0.18 0.55
N TRP A 145 -19.54 -1.07 0.68
CA TRP A 145 -18.62 -1.73 -0.25
C TRP A 145 -19.36 -2.21 -1.51
N PRO A 146 -18.77 -2.15 -2.72
CA PRO A 146 -17.45 -1.64 -3.09
C PRO A 146 -17.43 -0.15 -3.48
N LYS A 147 -18.50 0.59 -3.19
CA LYS A 147 -18.61 2.01 -3.56
C LYS A 147 -17.65 2.92 -2.80
N CYS A 148 -17.30 2.55 -1.57
CA CYS A 148 -16.29 3.27 -0.79
C CYS A 148 -14.88 3.14 -1.37
N GLY A 149 -14.62 2.10 -2.19
CA GLY A 149 -13.30 1.72 -2.67
C GLY A 149 -12.50 0.92 -1.64
N GLU A 150 -11.65 0.03 -2.16
CA GLU A 150 -10.73 -0.81 -1.39
C GLU A 150 -9.39 -0.88 -2.11
N LEU A 151 -8.31 -0.81 -1.37
CA LEU A 151 -6.94 -0.79 -1.86
C LEU A 151 -6.10 -1.75 -1.02
N ASP A 152 -5.91 -2.97 -1.52
CA ASP A 152 -5.13 -3.99 -0.85
C ASP A 152 -3.66 -3.78 -1.20
N ILE A 153 -2.92 -3.18 -0.25
CA ILE A 153 -1.49 -2.89 -0.41
C ILE A 153 -0.71 -4.20 -0.43
N MET A 154 -1.11 -5.11 0.45
CA MET A 154 -0.55 -6.45 0.59
C MET A 154 -1.61 -7.43 1.06
N GLU A 155 -1.77 -8.51 0.33
CA GLU A 155 -2.45 -9.71 0.77
C GLU A 155 -1.57 -10.93 0.52
N PHE A 156 -1.62 -11.88 1.45
CA PHE A 156 -0.96 -13.17 1.32
C PHE A 156 -1.92 -14.27 1.72
N VAL A 157 -1.89 -15.40 1.00
CA VAL A 157 -2.64 -16.60 1.38
C VAL A 157 -1.72 -17.81 1.46
N GLY A 158 -1.78 -18.51 2.57
CA GLY A 158 -0.84 -19.57 2.90
C GLY A 158 -0.82 -20.78 1.95
N HIS A 159 -1.85 -20.93 1.09
CA HIS A 159 -1.88 -21.98 0.06
C HIS A 159 -1.13 -21.59 -1.23
N THR A 160 -0.65 -20.32 -1.34
CA THR A 160 0.24 -19.85 -2.40
C THR A 160 1.54 -19.31 -1.79
N PRO A 161 2.39 -20.16 -1.21
CA PRO A 161 3.56 -19.71 -0.48
C PRO A 161 4.50 -18.88 -1.36
N GLY A 162 5.06 -17.83 -0.79
CA GLY A 162 5.98 -16.92 -1.48
C GLY A 162 5.33 -15.95 -2.45
N LYS A 163 4.00 -15.91 -2.60
CA LYS A 163 3.32 -14.97 -3.48
C LYS A 163 2.50 -13.95 -2.70
N VAL A 164 2.80 -12.68 -2.93
CA VAL A 164 2.04 -11.53 -2.40
C VAL A 164 1.19 -10.96 -3.51
N PHE A 165 0.00 -10.52 -3.14
CA PHE A 165 -0.96 -9.89 -4.04
C PHE A 165 -1.20 -8.44 -3.61
N GLY A 166 -1.54 -7.60 -4.58
CA GLY A 166 -2.08 -6.27 -4.36
C GLY A 166 -3.24 -6.05 -5.31
N THR A 167 -4.35 -5.52 -4.81
CA THR A 167 -5.61 -5.41 -5.54
C THR A 167 -6.28 -4.08 -5.26
N LEU A 168 -7.02 -3.57 -6.23
CA LEU A 168 -7.94 -2.45 -6.08
C LEU A 168 -9.35 -2.93 -6.42
N HIS A 169 -10.32 -2.54 -5.60
CA HIS A 169 -11.73 -2.84 -5.81
C HIS A 169 -12.55 -1.54 -5.84
N TRP A 170 -13.46 -1.42 -6.80
CA TRP A 170 -14.29 -0.22 -6.93
C TRP A 170 -15.66 -0.53 -7.56
N TRP A 171 -16.53 0.44 -7.46
CA TRP A 171 -17.82 0.44 -8.12
C TRP A 171 -17.77 1.26 -9.40
N ASP A 172 -18.30 0.73 -10.49
CA ASP A 172 -18.47 1.48 -11.74
C ASP A 172 -19.87 1.26 -12.32
N SER A 173 -20.72 2.26 -12.21
CA SER A 173 -22.08 2.21 -12.74
C SER A 173 -22.15 2.18 -14.27
N SER A 174 -21.06 2.49 -14.97
CA SER A 174 -20.99 2.49 -16.44
C SER A 174 -20.69 1.10 -17.01
N THR A 175 -20.23 0.14 -16.19
CA THR A 175 -20.00 -1.23 -16.66
C THR A 175 -21.30 -1.95 -16.99
N ALA A 176 -21.25 -2.85 -17.95
CA ALA A 176 -22.36 -3.76 -18.30
C ALA A 176 -22.55 -4.90 -17.28
N GLN A 177 -21.60 -5.11 -16.36
CA GLN A 177 -21.70 -6.14 -15.31
C GLN A 177 -22.87 -5.83 -14.37
N GLU A 178 -23.58 -6.88 -13.95
CA GLU A 178 -24.77 -6.75 -13.11
C GLU A 178 -24.45 -6.19 -11.73
N ASP A 179 -23.40 -6.69 -11.07
CA ASP A 179 -22.99 -6.29 -9.74
C ASP A 179 -22.22 -4.95 -9.70
N LYS A 180 -21.80 -4.45 -10.87
CA LYS A 180 -21.04 -3.19 -11.00
C LYS A 180 -19.70 -3.15 -10.23
N HIS A 181 -19.31 -4.24 -9.58
CA HIS A 181 -18.03 -4.37 -8.90
C HIS A 181 -16.94 -4.71 -9.91
N LEU A 182 -15.87 -3.92 -9.89
CA LEU A 182 -14.67 -4.14 -10.69
C LEU A 182 -13.45 -4.26 -9.76
N SER A 183 -12.45 -5.01 -10.23
CA SER A 183 -11.17 -5.12 -9.54
C SER A 183 -10.00 -5.12 -10.51
N LYS A 184 -8.83 -4.73 -10.02
CA LYS A 184 -7.55 -4.81 -10.72
C LYS A 184 -6.46 -5.22 -9.75
N GLY A 185 -5.88 -6.37 -9.97
CA GLY A 185 -4.82 -6.92 -9.10
C GLY A 185 -3.62 -7.44 -9.88
N ASN A 186 -2.54 -7.66 -9.15
CA ASN A 186 -1.34 -8.34 -9.60
C ASN A 186 -0.68 -9.09 -8.43
N GLY A 187 0.24 -10.02 -8.73
CA GLY A 187 0.99 -10.77 -7.73
C GLY A 187 2.48 -10.79 -8.03
N LEU A 188 3.29 -10.82 -6.98
CA LEU A 188 4.75 -10.86 -7.05
C LEU A 188 5.30 -11.99 -6.16
N MET A 189 6.27 -12.74 -6.68
CA MET A 189 6.98 -13.78 -5.93
C MET A 189 8.09 -13.17 -5.08
N ILE A 190 8.07 -13.44 -3.77
CA ILE A 190 9.06 -13.05 -2.77
C ILE A 190 9.35 -14.28 -1.91
N SER A 191 10.58 -14.72 -1.83
CA SER A 191 10.95 -16.02 -1.24
C SER A 191 11.03 -16.04 0.29
N ASP A 192 11.18 -14.89 0.93
CA ASP A 192 11.55 -14.74 2.34
C ASP A 192 10.54 -13.95 3.19
N LEU A 193 9.28 -13.92 2.75
CA LEU A 193 8.17 -13.17 3.40
C LEU A 193 8.02 -13.42 4.90
N HIS A 194 8.35 -14.63 5.38
CA HIS A 194 8.25 -15.03 6.79
C HIS A 194 9.60 -15.07 7.50
N ILE A 195 10.68 -14.71 6.80
CA ILE A 195 12.04 -14.67 7.36
C ILE A 195 12.47 -13.23 7.60
N ALA A 196 12.21 -12.35 6.63
CA ALA A 196 12.60 -10.96 6.65
C ALA A 196 11.40 -10.00 6.72
N PHE A 197 11.65 -8.77 7.16
CA PHE A 197 10.74 -7.65 6.99
C PHE A 197 10.85 -7.10 5.57
N HIS A 198 9.71 -6.80 4.96
CA HIS A 198 9.58 -6.14 3.67
C HIS A 198 8.77 -4.87 3.81
N VAL A 199 9.03 -3.87 2.98
CA VAL A 199 8.26 -2.62 2.95
C VAL A 199 7.20 -2.70 1.87
N TYR A 200 5.96 -2.76 2.31
CA TYR A 200 4.77 -2.71 1.44
C TYR A 200 4.30 -1.28 1.33
N SER A 201 4.18 -0.77 0.12
CA SER A 201 3.90 0.65 -0.09
C SER A 201 2.72 0.88 -1.04
N LEU A 202 1.96 1.93 -0.75
CA LEU A 202 0.99 2.51 -1.66
C LEU A 202 1.37 3.96 -1.95
N GLU A 203 1.35 4.34 -3.22
CA GLU A 203 1.35 5.75 -3.64
C GLU A 203 0.04 6.07 -4.35
N ARG A 204 -0.69 7.07 -3.86
CA ARG A 204 -1.79 7.71 -4.57
C ARG A 204 -1.34 9.10 -4.98
N LYS A 205 -1.20 9.32 -6.30
CA LYS A 205 -0.73 10.59 -6.87
C LYS A 205 -1.56 10.98 -8.08
N GLY A 206 -2.25 12.10 -8.00
CA GLY A 206 -3.23 12.47 -9.01
C GLY A 206 -4.26 11.36 -9.19
N LYS A 207 -4.43 10.85 -10.42
CA LYS A 207 -5.35 9.74 -10.75
C LYS A 207 -4.66 8.37 -10.80
N THR A 208 -3.43 8.28 -10.31
CA THR A 208 -2.65 7.04 -10.35
C THR A 208 -2.48 6.47 -8.95
N ILE A 209 -2.74 5.19 -8.81
CA ILE A 209 -2.48 4.40 -7.61
C ILE A 209 -1.43 3.37 -7.97
N SER A 210 -0.35 3.31 -7.21
CA SER A 210 0.73 2.35 -7.41
C SER A 210 1.05 1.61 -6.12
N LEU A 211 1.27 0.30 -6.23
CA LEU A 211 1.64 -0.58 -5.13
C LEU A 211 3.06 -1.08 -5.34
N PHE A 212 3.83 -1.18 -4.26
CA PHE A 212 5.23 -1.60 -4.31
C PHE A 212 5.55 -2.56 -3.17
N ILE A 213 6.56 -3.41 -3.39
CA ILE A 213 7.22 -4.20 -2.35
C ILE A 213 8.71 -3.92 -2.46
N ASP A 214 9.33 -3.40 -1.40
CA ASP A 214 10.75 -2.98 -1.36
C ASP A 214 11.13 -2.06 -2.53
N GLY A 215 10.23 -1.12 -2.87
CA GLY A 215 10.39 -0.21 -3.99
C GLY A 215 10.18 -0.83 -5.37
N LYS A 216 9.98 -2.15 -5.46
CA LYS A 216 9.66 -2.84 -6.72
C LYS A 216 8.17 -2.73 -7.01
N ASN A 217 7.82 -2.24 -8.19
CA ASN A 217 6.42 -2.07 -8.58
C ASN A 217 5.68 -3.42 -8.64
N LEU A 218 4.58 -3.52 -7.90
CA LEU A 218 3.65 -4.64 -7.93
C LEU A 218 2.51 -4.38 -8.91
N LEU A 219 1.92 -3.17 -8.83
CA LEU A 219 0.78 -2.75 -9.63
C LEU A 219 0.84 -1.25 -9.84
N THR A 220 0.51 -0.77 -11.04
CA THR A 220 0.18 0.62 -11.31
C THR A 220 -1.16 0.68 -12.02
N PHE A 221 -2.06 1.47 -11.47
CA PHE A 221 -3.41 1.66 -11.96
C PHE A 221 -3.70 3.14 -12.19
N ALA A 222 -3.80 3.53 -13.46
CA ALA A 222 -4.35 4.83 -13.84
C ALA A 222 -5.87 4.69 -13.91
N ALA A 223 -6.57 5.10 -12.87
CA ALA A 223 -8.01 4.93 -12.78
C ALA A 223 -8.71 5.77 -13.87
N PRO A 224 -9.72 5.21 -14.58
CA PRO A 224 -10.60 6.01 -15.40
C PRO A 224 -11.20 7.17 -14.59
N ALA A 225 -11.34 8.35 -15.20
CA ALA A 225 -11.78 9.56 -14.48
C ALA A 225 -13.06 9.33 -13.67
N THR A 226 -14.06 8.64 -14.26
CA THR A 226 -15.34 8.33 -13.62
C THR A 226 -15.21 7.41 -12.39
N ALA A 227 -14.35 6.40 -12.44
CA ALA A 227 -14.11 5.49 -11.33
C ALA A 227 -13.29 6.18 -10.24
N TYR A 228 -12.23 6.92 -10.62
CA TYR A 228 -11.37 7.63 -9.69
C TYR A 228 -12.13 8.68 -8.89
N GLU A 229 -12.87 9.57 -9.56
CA GLU A 229 -13.59 10.66 -8.91
C GLU A 229 -14.69 10.20 -7.95
N LYS A 230 -15.28 9.03 -8.20
CA LYS A 230 -16.35 8.49 -7.36
C LYS A 230 -15.84 7.64 -6.19
N THR A 231 -14.69 7.00 -6.33
CA THR A 231 -14.26 5.94 -5.42
C THR A 231 -12.95 6.25 -4.70
N PHE A 232 -11.93 6.79 -5.41
CA PHE A 232 -10.56 6.83 -4.89
C PHE A 232 -10.07 8.23 -4.50
N THR A 233 -10.88 9.29 -4.65
CA THR A 233 -10.50 10.67 -4.28
C THR A 233 -10.68 10.97 -2.81
N GLY A 234 -11.60 10.26 -2.15
CA GLY A 234 -11.97 10.50 -0.76
C GLY A 234 -10.90 10.11 0.25
N PRO A 235 -11.14 10.44 1.52
CA PRO A 235 -10.31 9.97 2.62
C PRO A 235 -10.34 8.45 2.73
N LEU A 236 -9.18 7.85 2.99
CA LEU A 236 -8.99 6.41 3.17
C LEU A 236 -8.57 6.13 4.62
N TYR A 237 -9.04 5.05 5.20
CA TYR A 237 -8.54 4.53 6.47
C TYR A 237 -7.80 3.22 6.28
N LEU A 238 -6.83 2.93 7.15
CA LEU A 238 -5.97 1.77 7.08
C LEU A 238 -6.52 0.63 7.95
N LEU A 239 -6.35 -0.60 7.49
CA LEU A 239 -6.64 -1.84 8.21
C LEU A 239 -5.42 -2.76 8.19
N LEU A 240 -5.18 -3.42 9.33
CA LEU A 240 -4.15 -4.44 9.52
C LEU A 240 -4.80 -5.64 10.21
N ASN A 241 -4.81 -6.80 9.57
CA ASN A 241 -5.44 -7.99 10.15
C ASN A 241 -4.77 -9.28 9.69
N THR A 242 -5.11 -10.36 10.35
CA THR A 242 -4.86 -11.72 9.86
C THR A 242 -6.14 -12.52 9.92
N ALA A 243 -6.68 -12.88 8.77
CA ALA A 243 -7.80 -13.81 8.66
C ALA A 243 -7.32 -15.27 8.71
N VAL A 244 -8.22 -16.17 9.06
CA VAL A 244 -8.00 -17.63 9.09
C VAL A 244 -9.08 -18.31 8.27
N GLY A 245 -8.67 -19.06 7.24
CA GLY A 245 -9.59 -19.72 6.31
C GLY A 245 -10.41 -18.73 5.49
N GLY A 246 -11.71 -18.98 5.35
CA GLY A 246 -12.62 -18.13 4.60
C GLY A 246 -12.59 -18.37 3.09
N SER A 247 -13.20 -17.44 2.33
CA SER A 247 -13.42 -17.61 0.89
C SER A 247 -12.12 -17.67 0.07
N TRP A 248 -11.04 -17.09 0.57
CA TRP A 248 -9.75 -17.09 -0.11
C TRP A 248 -8.61 -17.73 0.70
N GLY A 249 -8.62 -17.65 2.02
CA GLY A 249 -7.64 -18.34 2.87
C GLY A 249 -7.70 -19.88 2.73
N GLY A 250 -8.87 -20.41 2.38
CA GLY A 250 -9.08 -21.82 2.04
C GLY A 250 -9.06 -22.75 3.25
N ASP A 251 -8.61 -23.99 3.03
CA ASP A 251 -8.48 -25.00 4.09
C ASP A 251 -7.40 -24.63 5.09
N ILE A 252 -7.62 -24.95 6.34
CA ILE A 252 -6.75 -24.61 7.46
C ILE A 252 -5.93 -25.83 7.86
N ASP A 253 -4.64 -25.67 8.03
CA ASP A 253 -3.76 -26.62 8.69
C ASP A 253 -3.61 -26.23 10.17
N ASP A 254 -4.25 -27.00 11.04
CA ASP A 254 -4.25 -26.73 12.48
C ASP A 254 -2.86 -26.78 13.12
N SER A 255 -1.92 -27.46 12.50
CA SER A 255 -0.56 -27.62 13.04
C SER A 255 0.30 -26.36 12.92
N ILE A 256 -0.13 -25.37 12.16
CA ILE A 256 0.64 -24.14 11.97
C ILE A 256 0.57 -23.17 13.17
N PHE A 257 -0.49 -23.26 13.99
CA PHE A 257 -0.73 -22.28 15.05
C PHE A 257 0.19 -22.45 16.27
N PRO A 258 0.59 -21.34 16.92
CA PRO A 258 0.22 -19.95 16.64
C PRO A 258 0.98 -19.36 15.44
N GLN A 259 0.36 -18.36 14.79
CA GLN A 259 0.99 -17.60 13.70
C GLN A 259 1.03 -16.10 14.00
N LYS A 260 2.15 -15.46 13.72
CA LYS A 260 2.38 -14.04 14.02
C LYS A 260 2.60 -13.25 12.75
N PHE A 261 1.81 -12.21 12.57
CA PHE A 261 2.04 -11.12 11.62
C PHE A 261 2.70 -9.99 12.38
N LEU A 262 3.96 -9.67 12.04
CA LEU A 262 4.76 -8.65 12.71
C LEU A 262 4.82 -7.41 11.85
N ILE A 263 4.47 -6.26 12.41
CA ILE A 263 4.55 -4.96 11.75
C ILE A 263 5.49 -4.07 12.57
N ASP A 264 6.61 -3.68 11.96
CA ASP A 264 7.65 -2.84 12.53
C ASP A 264 7.20 -1.37 12.60
N TYR A 265 6.66 -0.86 11.50
CA TYR A 265 6.09 0.49 11.46
C TYR A 265 5.00 0.66 10.40
N VAL A 266 4.22 1.70 10.60
CA VAL A 266 3.36 2.34 9.58
C VAL A 266 3.75 3.80 9.47
N ARG A 267 4.06 4.28 8.27
CA ARG A 267 4.43 5.68 7.99
C ARG A 267 3.62 6.21 6.82
N VAL A 268 3.04 7.40 6.98
CA VAL A 268 2.26 8.08 5.95
C VAL A 268 2.88 9.42 5.62
N TYR A 269 3.03 9.68 4.34
CA TYR A 269 3.66 10.89 3.80
C TYR A 269 2.70 11.61 2.87
N ASN A 270 2.72 12.94 2.87
CA ASN A 270 2.22 13.75 1.77
C ASN A 270 3.29 13.84 0.67
N LEU A 271 2.86 13.72 -0.61
CA LEU A 271 3.72 13.71 -1.80
C LEU A 271 3.78 15.08 -2.49
#